data_d0db4a0394c784b562a840bcdcff3a06
#
_entry.id   d0db4a0394c784b562a840bcdcff3a06
#
_cell.length_a   1.000
_cell.length_b   1.000
_cell.length_c   1.000
_cell.angle_alpha   90.00
_cell.angle_beta   90.00
_cell.angle_gamma   90.00
#
_symmetry.space_group_name_H-M   'P 1'
#
loop_
_entity.id
_entity.type
_entity.pdbx_description
1 polymer ?
#
loop_
_entity_poly.entity_id
_entity_poly.type
_entity_poly.pdbx_seq_one_letter_code
_entity_poly.pdbx_strand_id
1 'polypeptide(L)'
;MKLNSFLMLATIVAAVFGLAFLVAPSALVALYGVTLTPATEVIGRIAGSVILGFAIVFWAARNGSGAEVFKAVMMAGLIANGLDCLILLHATVTGLVNGLGWLQVLINGGLAAGFWYFSFGKGKSVVFP
;
A
#
# COMPACT_ATOMS: atom_id res chain seq x y z
N MET A 1 0.42 5.16 -17.99
CA MET A 1 0.58 3.77 -17.46
C MET A 1 -0.75 3.05 -17.65
N LYS A 2 -0.72 1.78 -18.07
CA LYS A 2 -1.95 0.97 -18.20
C LYS A 2 -2.39 0.48 -16.80
N LEU A 3 -3.69 0.28 -16.60
CA LEU A 3 -4.26 -0.21 -15.35
C LEU A 3 -3.56 -1.49 -14.84
N ASN A 4 -3.36 -2.47 -15.72
CA ASN A 4 -2.69 -3.72 -15.36
C ASN A 4 -1.25 -3.53 -14.88
N SER A 5 -0.52 -2.56 -15.44
CA SER A 5 0.82 -2.21 -14.98
C SER A 5 0.80 -1.51 -13.62
N PHE A 6 -0.21 -0.68 -13.38
CA PHE A 6 -0.41 -0.05 -12.07
C PHE A 6 -0.74 -1.08 -10.99
N LEU A 7 -1.68 -2.00 -11.24
CA LEU A 7 -2.02 -3.06 -10.29
C LEU A 7 -0.83 -4.00 -10.04
N MET A 8 0.02 -4.25 -11.03
CA MET A 8 1.25 -5.00 -10.85
C MET A 8 2.21 -4.25 -9.91
N LEU A 9 2.39 -2.94 -10.13
CA LEU A 9 3.22 -2.12 -9.25
C LEU A 9 2.71 -2.15 -7.81
N ALA A 10 1.41 -1.95 -7.60
CA ALA A 10 0.78 -2.02 -6.28
C ALA A 10 0.97 -3.40 -5.63
N THR A 11 0.84 -4.48 -6.41
CA THR A 11 1.10 -5.85 -5.96
C THR A 11 2.55 -6.01 -5.47
N ILE A 12 3.52 -5.57 -6.26
CA ILE A 12 4.95 -5.70 -5.92
C ILE A 12 5.27 -4.90 -4.66
N VAL A 13 4.82 -3.66 -4.57
CA VAL A 13 5.03 -2.81 -3.38
C VAL A 13 4.44 -3.49 -2.14
N ALA A 14 3.19 -3.92 -2.21
CA ALA A 14 2.52 -4.60 -1.10
C ALA A 14 3.22 -5.93 -0.73
N ALA A 15 3.67 -6.71 -1.71
CA ALA A 15 4.38 -7.97 -1.44
C ALA A 15 5.73 -7.72 -0.75
N VAL A 16 6.51 -6.76 -1.22
CA VAL A 16 7.82 -6.42 -0.64
C VAL A 16 7.68 -5.93 0.80
N PHE A 17 6.82 -4.95 1.05
CA PHE A 17 6.63 -4.43 2.40
C PHE A 17 5.93 -5.43 3.32
N GLY A 18 4.95 -6.18 2.82
CA GLY A 18 4.27 -7.22 3.58
C GLY A 18 5.23 -8.31 4.04
N LEU A 19 6.09 -8.80 3.15
CA LEU A 19 7.13 -9.79 3.51
C LEU A 19 8.15 -9.20 4.49
N ALA A 20 8.62 -7.97 4.26
CA ALA A 20 9.59 -7.33 5.15
C ALA A 20 9.03 -7.16 6.57
N PHE A 21 7.79 -6.70 6.70
CA PHE A 21 7.12 -6.61 8.01
C PHE A 21 6.87 -7.98 8.64
N LEU A 22 6.54 -9.00 7.85
CA LEU A 22 6.27 -10.33 8.37
C LEU A 22 7.54 -11.02 8.90
N VAL A 23 8.64 -10.93 8.15
CA VAL A 23 9.88 -11.67 8.45
C VAL A 23 10.77 -10.90 9.41
N ALA A 24 10.96 -9.60 9.18
CA ALA A 24 11.93 -8.78 9.89
C ALA A 24 11.41 -7.35 10.18
N PRO A 25 10.30 -7.19 10.94
CA PRO A 25 9.71 -5.88 11.19
C PRO A 25 10.69 -4.92 11.87
N SER A 26 11.46 -5.38 12.86
CA SER A 26 12.43 -4.56 13.56
C SER A 26 13.55 -4.04 12.65
N ALA A 27 14.04 -4.86 11.72
CA ALA A 27 15.05 -4.43 10.76
C ALA A 27 14.49 -3.39 9.77
N LEU A 28 13.25 -3.58 9.33
CA LEU A 28 12.60 -2.64 8.42
C LEU A 28 12.41 -1.26 9.07
N VAL A 29 11.81 -1.22 10.27
CA VAL A 29 11.51 0.08 10.92
C VAL A 29 12.76 0.77 11.47
N ALA A 30 13.84 0.02 11.73
CA ALA A 30 15.13 0.60 12.11
C ALA A 30 15.69 1.53 11.01
N LEU A 31 15.38 1.27 9.73
CA LEU A 31 15.73 2.16 8.63
C LEU A 31 15.09 3.55 8.78
N TYR A 32 13.94 3.62 9.44
CA TYR A 32 13.20 4.87 9.71
C TYR A 32 13.54 5.49 11.07
N GLY A 33 14.56 4.95 11.76
CA GLY A 33 14.97 5.42 13.08
C GLY A 33 14.04 4.99 14.21
N VAL A 34 13.21 3.98 13.98
CA VAL A 34 12.26 3.47 14.98
C VAL A 34 12.76 2.16 15.59
N THR A 35 12.59 2.01 16.91
CA THR A 35 12.89 0.77 17.63
C THR A 35 11.59 0.12 18.10
N LEU A 36 11.40 -1.14 17.76
CA LEU A 36 10.25 -1.91 18.23
C LEU A 36 10.56 -2.61 19.54
N THR A 37 9.57 -2.69 20.42
CA THR A 37 9.56 -3.63 21.54
C THR A 37 9.11 -5.01 21.05
N PRO A 38 9.36 -6.10 21.80
CA PRO A 38 8.86 -7.43 21.42
C PRO A 38 7.34 -7.47 21.16
N ALA A 39 6.56 -6.71 21.93
CA ALA A 39 5.11 -6.63 21.74
C ALA A 39 4.72 -5.90 20.43
N THR A 40 5.38 -4.78 20.12
CA THR A 40 5.13 -4.03 18.88
C THR A 40 5.68 -4.75 17.65
N GLU A 41 6.65 -5.63 17.81
CA GLU A 41 7.12 -6.50 16.74
C GLU A 41 6.04 -7.49 16.28
N VAL A 42 5.26 -8.04 17.21
CA VAL A 42 4.10 -8.89 16.87
C VAL A 42 3.07 -8.10 16.06
N ILE A 43 2.79 -6.86 16.45
CA ILE A 43 1.88 -5.98 15.68
C ILE A 43 2.43 -5.73 14.27
N GLY A 44 3.74 -5.50 14.13
CA GLY A 44 4.40 -5.36 12.84
C GLY A 44 4.21 -6.60 11.95
N ARG A 45 4.34 -7.80 12.51
CA ARG A 45 4.11 -9.06 11.77
C ARG A 45 2.65 -9.23 11.34
N ILE A 46 1.71 -8.84 12.20
CA ILE A 46 0.28 -8.85 11.86
C ILE A 46 0.01 -7.87 10.71
N ALA A 47 0.55 -6.65 10.77
CA ALA A 47 0.45 -5.69 9.67
C ALA A 47 1.04 -6.25 8.38
N GLY A 48 2.19 -6.92 8.44
CA GLY A 48 2.81 -7.59 7.30
C GLY A 48 1.90 -8.63 6.64
N SER A 49 1.20 -9.45 7.44
CA SER A 49 0.27 -10.45 6.91
C SER A 49 -0.92 -9.81 6.19
N VAL A 50 -1.45 -8.72 6.72
CA VAL A 50 -2.55 -7.96 6.09
C VAL A 50 -2.10 -7.33 4.77
N ILE A 51 -0.91 -6.71 4.74
CA ILE A 51 -0.34 -6.11 3.53
C ILE A 51 -0.11 -7.17 2.45
N LEU A 52 0.36 -8.37 2.81
CA LEU A 52 0.46 -9.50 1.89
C LEU A 52 -0.89 -9.95 1.34
N GLY A 53 -1.92 -9.94 2.18
CA GLY A 53 -3.30 -10.17 1.73
C GLY A 53 -3.72 -9.18 0.64
N PHE A 54 -3.41 -7.90 0.79
CA PHE A 54 -3.65 -6.89 -0.24
C PHE A 54 -2.86 -7.15 -1.52
N ALA A 55 -1.62 -7.64 -1.45
CA ALA A 55 -0.85 -8.02 -2.64
C ALA A 55 -1.57 -9.09 -3.47
N ILE A 56 -2.14 -10.10 -2.80
CA ILE A 56 -2.93 -11.15 -3.47
C ILE A 56 -4.19 -10.57 -4.11
N VAL A 57 -4.89 -9.69 -3.41
CA VAL A 57 -6.12 -9.04 -3.91
C VAL A 57 -5.83 -8.18 -5.13
N PHE A 58 -4.75 -7.39 -5.15
CA PHE A 58 -4.34 -6.59 -6.30
C PHE A 58 -3.93 -7.47 -7.48
N TRP A 59 -3.22 -8.56 -7.22
CA TRP A 59 -2.88 -9.56 -8.23
C TRP A 59 -4.13 -10.20 -8.85
N ALA A 60 -5.09 -10.62 -8.03
CA ALA A 60 -6.33 -11.21 -8.50
C ALA A 60 -7.16 -10.23 -9.34
N ALA A 61 -7.26 -8.97 -8.91
CA ALA A 61 -7.97 -7.92 -9.64
C ALA A 61 -7.35 -7.64 -11.02
N ARG A 62 -6.02 -7.78 -11.15
CA ARG A 62 -5.31 -7.64 -12.42
C ARG A 62 -5.69 -8.74 -13.43
N ASN A 63 -5.94 -9.95 -12.95
CA ASN A 63 -6.21 -11.13 -13.78
C ASN A 63 -7.69 -11.29 -14.14
N GLY A 64 -8.52 -10.32 -13.80
CA GLY A 64 -9.94 -10.30 -14.07
C GLY A 64 -10.76 -10.68 -12.83
N SER A 65 -11.65 -9.80 -12.47
CA SER A 65 -12.64 -9.98 -11.41
C SER A 65 -13.94 -9.33 -11.88
N GLY A 66 -15.07 -9.73 -11.31
CA GLY A 66 -16.34 -9.07 -11.59
C GLY A 66 -16.27 -7.56 -11.28
N ALA A 67 -17.08 -6.75 -11.95
CA ALA A 67 -17.04 -5.28 -11.85
C ALA A 67 -17.13 -4.77 -10.40
N GLU A 68 -17.98 -5.37 -9.59
CA GLU A 68 -18.18 -4.99 -8.19
C GLU A 68 -16.94 -5.30 -7.33
N VAL A 69 -16.33 -6.49 -7.54
CA VAL A 69 -15.11 -6.89 -6.83
C VAL A 69 -13.96 -5.95 -7.21
N PHE A 70 -13.81 -5.66 -8.50
CA PHE A 70 -12.81 -4.72 -8.97
C PHE A 70 -12.97 -3.33 -8.34
N LYS A 71 -14.18 -2.80 -8.30
CA LYS A 71 -14.49 -1.51 -7.67
C LYS A 71 -14.14 -1.52 -6.18
N ALA A 72 -14.50 -2.60 -5.47
CA ALA A 72 -14.15 -2.74 -4.05
C ALA A 72 -12.62 -2.75 -3.83
N VAL A 73 -11.88 -3.47 -4.66
CA VAL A 73 -10.41 -3.52 -4.60
C VAL A 73 -9.79 -2.14 -4.83
N MET A 74 -10.27 -1.41 -5.85
CA MET A 74 -9.77 -0.07 -6.16
C MET A 74 -10.05 0.92 -5.02
N MET A 75 -11.24 0.85 -4.41
CA MET A 75 -11.60 1.69 -3.27
C MET A 75 -10.80 1.32 -2.02
N ALA A 76 -10.59 0.03 -1.75
CA ALA A 76 -9.76 -0.42 -0.64
C ALA A 76 -8.31 0.08 -0.79
N GLY A 77 -7.74 -0.03 -2.00
CA GLY A 77 -6.41 0.48 -2.30
C GLY A 77 -6.29 1.99 -2.11
N LEU A 78 -7.28 2.75 -2.57
CA LEU A 78 -7.33 4.20 -2.39
C LEU A 78 -7.37 4.60 -0.91
N ILE A 79 -8.28 3.99 -0.15
CA ILE A 79 -8.47 4.32 1.28
C ILE A 79 -7.22 3.92 2.08
N ALA A 80 -6.73 2.69 1.90
CA ALA A 80 -5.57 2.21 2.65
C ALA A 80 -4.33 3.07 2.40
N ASN A 81 -3.95 3.27 1.14
CA ASN A 81 -2.77 4.07 0.81
C ASN A 81 -2.96 5.57 1.14
N GLY A 82 -4.18 6.09 1.03
CA GLY A 82 -4.50 7.47 1.41
C GLY A 82 -4.33 7.69 2.92
N LEU A 83 -4.84 6.79 3.75
CA LEU A 83 -4.69 6.85 5.21
C LEU A 83 -3.21 6.66 5.61
N ASP A 84 -2.51 5.70 5.02
CA ASP A 84 -1.08 5.49 5.27
C ASP A 84 -0.26 6.73 4.91
N CYS A 85 -0.56 7.38 3.79
CA CYS A 85 0.08 8.63 3.40
C CYS A 85 -0.10 9.72 4.46
N LEU A 86 -1.32 9.90 4.99
CA LEU A 86 -1.60 10.91 6.03
C LEU A 86 -0.90 10.59 7.35
N ILE A 87 -0.92 9.32 7.79
CA ILE A 87 -0.25 8.86 9.01
C ILE A 87 1.26 9.07 8.89
N LEU A 88 1.84 8.67 7.77
CA LEU A 88 3.28 8.78 7.52
C LEU A 88 3.72 10.25 7.35
N LEU A 89 2.90 11.08 6.72
CA LEU A 89 3.13 12.51 6.63
C LEU A 89 3.22 13.14 8.02
N HIS A 90 2.25 12.84 8.89
CA HIS A 90 2.25 13.30 10.28
C HIS A 90 3.50 12.81 11.03
N ALA A 91 3.81 11.51 10.96
CA ALA A 91 4.97 10.93 11.64
C ALA A 91 6.30 11.53 11.16
N THR A 92 6.41 11.84 9.87
CA THR A 92 7.62 12.43 9.29
C THR A 92 7.78 13.90 9.69
N VAL A 93 6.70 14.68 9.61
CA VAL A 93 6.72 16.11 9.97
C VAL A 93 6.98 16.32 11.47
N THR A 94 6.46 15.44 12.32
CA THR A 94 6.66 15.52 13.77
C THR A 94 7.99 14.91 14.24
N GLY A 95 8.78 14.34 13.32
CA GLY A 95 10.08 13.74 13.66
C GLY A 95 9.99 12.38 14.38
N LEU A 96 8.82 11.73 14.38
CA LEU A 96 8.67 10.36 14.92
C LEU A 96 9.41 9.32 14.07
N VAL A 97 9.60 9.61 12.79
CA VAL A 97 10.43 8.86 11.86
C VAL A 97 11.44 9.79 11.20
N ASN A 98 12.56 9.25 10.73
CA ASN A 98 13.60 10.03 10.07
C ASN A 98 13.21 10.44 8.63
N GLY A 99 14.12 11.08 7.89
CA GLY A 99 13.88 11.58 6.54
C GLY A 99 13.44 10.52 5.52
N LEU A 100 13.67 9.22 5.76
CA LEU A 100 13.15 8.14 4.91
C LEU A 100 11.61 8.04 4.96
N GLY A 101 10.96 8.62 5.96
CA GLY A 101 9.50 8.74 6.00
C GLY A 101 8.94 9.44 4.77
N TRP A 102 9.65 10.41 4.19
CA TRP A 102 9.24 11.07 2.95
C TRP A 102 9.14 10.13 1.76
N LEU A 103 10.01 9.11 1.69
CA LEU A 103 9.91 8.07 0.65
C LEU A 103 8.58 7.32 0.77
N GLN A 104 8.17 6.96 1.99
CA GLN A 104 6.89 6.28 2.22
C GLN A 104 5.68 7.17 1.92
N VAL A 105 5.76 8.46 2.27
CA VAL A 105 4.73 9.45 1.89
C VAL A 105 4.57 9.50 0.36
N LEU A 106 5.66 9.53 -0.39
CA LEU A 106 5.63 9.54 -1.85
C LEU A 106 5.08 8.22 -2.43
N ILE A 107 5.49 7.07 -1.90
CA ILE A 107 5.00 5.76 -2.34
C ILE A 107 3.49 5.65 -2.10
N ASN A 108 3.03 5.85 -0.88
CA ASN A 108 1.62 5.70 -0.53
C ASN A 108 0.76 6.78 -1.19
N GLY A 109 1.23 8.03 -1.24
CA GLY A 109 0.55 9.12 -1.93
C GLY A 109 0.44 8.87 -3.44
N GLY A 110 1.50 8.37 -4.06
CA GLY A 110 1.50 8.01 -5.49
C GLY A 110 0.56 6.84 -5.79
N LEU A 111 0.54 5.81 -4.94
CA LEU A 111 -0.42 4.70 -5.07
C LEU A 111 -1.87 5.17 -4.88
N ALA A 112 -2.15 5.98 -3.86
CA ALA A 112 -3.48 6.55 -3.65
C ALA A 112 -3.95 7.38 -4.85
N ALA A 113 -3.08 8.25 -5.39
CA ALA A 113 -3.38 9.02 -6.59
C ALA A 113 -3.63 8.13 -7.81
N GLY A 114 -2.87 7.04 -7.96
CA GLY A 114 -3.08 6.05 -9.00
C GLY A 114 -4.43 5.34 -8.88
N PHE A 115 -4.78 4.86 -7.68
CA PHE A 115 -6.08 4.24 -7.42
C PHE A 115 -7.22 5.23 -7.68
N TRP A 116 -7.09 6.49 -7.24
CA TRP A 116 -8.07 7.54 -7.53
C TRP A 116 -8.22 7.79 -9.03
N TYR A 117 -7.11 7.95 -9.75
CA TYR A 117 -7.12 8.19 -11.20
C TYR A 117 -7.82 7.07 -11.96
N PHE A 118 -7.51 5.82 -11.63
CA PHE A 118 -8.12 4.66 -12.28
C PHE A 118 -9.56 4.38 -11.84
N SER A 119 -10.00 4.90 -10.69
CA SER A 119 -11.38 4.79 -10.23
C SER A 119 -12.29 5.88 -10.79
N PHE A 120 -11.80 7.13 -10.87
CA PHE A 120 -12.62 8.31 -11.15
C PHE A 120 -12.14 9.18 -12.32
N GLY A 121 -10.97 8.89 -12.91
CA GLY A 121 -10.37 9.69 -13.99
C GLY A 121 -11.24 9.74 -15.22
N LYS A 122 -11.29 10.91 -15.87
CA LYS A 122 -12.10 11.19 -17.07
C LYS A 122 -11.76 10.22 -18.21
N GLY A 123 -12.78 9.60 -18.78
CA GLY A 123 -12.70 8.83 -20.04
C GLY A 123 -12.76 7.32 -19.90
N LYS A 124 -13.13 6.79 -18.73
CA LYS A 124 -13.29 5.34 -18.57
C LYS A 124 -14.72 4.95 -18.27
N SER A 125 -15.46 4.65 -19.35
CA SER A 125 -16.19 3.40 -19.33
C SER A 125 -15.14 2.32 -19.11
N VAL A 126 -15.03 1.78 -17.92
CA VAL A 126 -14.24 0.58 -17.68
C VAL A 126 -14.95 -0.51 -18.46
N VAL A 127 -14.55 -0.66 -19.73
CA VAL A 127 -14.98 -1.80 -20.54
C VAL A 127 -14.22 -2.96 -19.97
N PHE A 128 -14.87 -3.68 -19.07
CA PHE A 128 -14.40 -4.99 -18.64
C PHE A 128 -14.55 -5.94 -19.82
N PRO A 129 -13.50 -6.70 -20.16
CA PRO A 129 -13.65 -7.79 -21.09
C PRO A 129 -14.57 -8.87 -20.53
#